data_1d76153b436f3702641b122642c3bef5
#
_entry.id   1d76153b436f3702641b122642c3bef5
#
_cell.length_a   1.000
_cell.length_b   1.000
_cell.length_c   1.000
_cell.angle_alpha   90.00
_cell.angle_beta   90.00
_cell.angle_gamma   90.00
#
_symmetry.space_group_name_H-M   'P 1'
#
loop_
_entity.id
_entity.type
_entity.pdbx_description
1 polymer ?
#
loop_
_entity_poly.entity_id
_entity_poly.type
_entity_poly.pdbx_seq_one_letter_code
_entity_poly.pdbx_strand_id
1 'polypeptide(L)' 'MAQGGVVKFFNSERGYGFIKPDDGGRDVFVHITAVERAGMKSLNEGQRINFDVEPDSSW' A
#
# COMPACT_ATOMS: atom_id res chain seq x y z
N MET A 1 11.58 3.70 -6.84
CA MET A 1 11.87 4.63 -5.75
C MET A 1 10.75 4.62 -4.74
N ALA A 2 11.10 4.76 -3.47
CA ALA A 2 10.08 4.75 -2.43
C ALA A 2 9.21 6.01 -2.50
N GLN A 3 7.95 5.84 -2.29
CA GLN A 3 6.98 6.91 -2.32
C GLN A 3 6.20 6.91 -1.01
N GLY A 4 5.91 8.09 -0.48
CA GLY A 4 5.13 8.21 0.73
C GLY A 4 3.64 8.27 0.42
N GLY A 5 2.85 7.81 1.36
CA GLY A 5 1.40 7.90 1.21
C GLY A 5 0.69 7.60 2.52
N VAL A 6 -0.62 7.68 2.47
CA VAL A 6 -1.48 7.45 3.63
C VAL A 6 -2.45 6.33 3.26
N VAL A 7 -2.60 5.37 4.17
CA VAL A 7 -3.53 4.28 3.96
C VAL A 7 -4.95 4.83 3.99
N LYS A 8 -5.64 4.69 2.88
CA LYS A 8 -7.02 5.13 2.76
C LYS A 8 -7.98 4.09 3.31
N PHE A 9 -7.65 2.83 3.08
CA PHE A 9 -8.50 1.73 3.48
C PHE A 9 -7.68 0.43 3.39
N PHE A 10 -7.87 -0.46 4.34
CA PHE A 10 -7.25 -1.77 4.29
C PHE A 10 -8.14 -2.79 4.98
N ASN A 11 -8.34 -3.93 4.33
CA ASN A 11 -9.13 -5.02 4.87
C ASN A 11 -8.26 -6.27 4.90
N SER A 12 -7.80 -6.64 6.10
CA SER A 12 -6.92 -7.79 6.26
C SER A 12 -7.61 -9.11 5.98
N GLU A 13 -8.92 -9.17 6.19
CA GLU A 13 -9.66 -10.41 5.91
C GLU A 13 -9.74 -10.68 4.42
N ARG A 14 -9.94 -9.64 3.63
CA ARG A 14 -9.98 -9.77 2.18
C ARG A 14 -8.60 -9.70 1.56
N GLY A 15 -7.63 -9.19 2.31
CA GLY A 15 -6.25 -9.19 1.89
C GLY A 15 -5.85 -8.08 0.94
N TYR A 16 -6.53 -6.93 0.99
CA TYR A 16 -6.16 -5.83 0.14
C TYR A 16 -6.58 -4.48 0.73
N GLY A 17 -6.05 -3.42 0.14
CA GLY A 17 -6.42 -2.08 0.53
C GLY A 17 -5.93 -1.07 -0.49
N PHE A 18 -6.08 0.20 -0.16
CA PHE A 18 -5.68 1.29 -1.02
C PHE A 18 -4.90 2.33 -0.24
N ILE A 19 -3.92 2.92 -0.90
CA ILE A 19 -3.06 3.96 -0.34
C ILE A 19 -3.21 5.20 -1.20
N LYS A 20 -3.34 6.34 -0.56
CA LYS A 20 -3.37 7.61 -1.25
C LYS A 20 -1.95 8.16 -1.30
N PRO A 21 -1.33 8.27 -2.49
CA PRO A 21 0.03 8.79 -2.59
C PRO A 21 0.09 10.26 -2.18
N ASP A 22 1.23 10.66 -1.61
CA ASP A 22 1.45 12.05 -1.20
C ASP A 22 1.44 13.02 -2.38
N ASP A 23 1.74 12.54 -3.57
CA ASP A 23 1.81 13.38 -4.75
C ASP A 23 0.43 13.72 -5.32
N GLY A 24 -0.63 13.22 -4.69
CA GLY A 24 -1.98 13.49 -5.15
C GLY A 24 -2.43 12.63 -6.32
N GLY A 25 -1.65 11.61 -6.65
CA GLY A 25 -1.99 10.72 -7.75
C GLY A 25 -3.14 9.78 -7.40
N ARG A 26 -3.34 8.81 -8.25
CA ARG A 26 -4.41 7.82 -8.07
C ARG A 26 -4.12 6.93 -6.88
N ASP A 27 -5.18 6.45 -6.25
CA ASP A 27 -5.04 5.48 -5.18
C ASP A 27 -4.26 4.26 -5.68
N VAL A 28 -3.37 3.77 -4.83
CA VAL A 28 -2.53 2.63 -5.14
C VAL A 28 -3.09 1.40 -4.46
N PHE A 29 -3.35 0.37 -5.25
CA PHE A 29 -3.79 -0.92 -4.71
C PHE A 29 -2.65 -1.61 -3.98
N VAL A 30 -2.92 -2.17 -2.81
CA VAL A 30 -1.94 -2.93 -2.06
C VAL A 30 -2.55 -4.27 -1.66
N HIS A 31 -1.80 -5.34 -1.88
CA HIS A 31 -2.22 -6.68 -1.47
C HIS A 31 -1.52 -7.05 -0.17
N ILE A 32 -2.16 -7.87 0.65
CA ILE A 32 -1.61 -8.25 1.95
C ILE A 32 -0.23 -8.88 1.85
N THR A 33 0.06 -9.57 0.75
CA THR A 33 1.39 -10.15 0.56
C THR A 33 2.47 -9.09 0.54
N ALA A 34 2.18 -7.92 -0.03
CA ALA A 34 3.13 -6.82 -0.04
C ALA A 34 3.35 -6.27 1.36
N VAL A 35 2.30 -6.24 2.16
CA VAL A 35 2.38 -5.80 3.55
C VAL A 35 3.26 -6.76 4.35
N GLU A 36 3.05 -8.05 4.16
CA GLU A 36 3.82 -9.07 4.85
C GLU A 36 5.29 -9.05 4.45
N ARG A 37 5.57 -8.81 3.18
CA ARG A 37 6.94 -8.69 2.70
C ARG A 37 7.67 -7.52 3.34
N ALA A 38 6.93 -6.47 3.68
CA ALA A 38 7.51 -5.32 4.36
C ALA A 38 7.68 -5.54 5.86
N GLY A 39 7.34 -6.72 6.35
CA GLY A 39 7.47 -7.04 7.77
C GLY A 39 6.30 -6.56 8.61
N MET A 40 5.20 -6.23 7.99
CA MET A 40 4.01 -5.73 8.68
C MET A 40 2.92 -6.79 8.64
N LYS A 41 2.00 -6.72 9.58
CA LYS A 41 0.89 -7.68 9.62
C LYS A 41 -0.35 -7.13 8.94
N SER A 42 -0.57 -5.85 9.07
CA SER A 42 -1.70 -5.18 8.44
C SER A 42 -1.45 -3.67 8.44
N LEU A 43 -2.36 -2.94 7.82
CA LEU A 43 -2.29 -1.49 7.77
C LEU A 43 -3.55 -0.92 8.38
N ASN A 44 -3.43 0.25 8.98
CA ASN A 44 -4.56 0.96 9.58
C ASN A 44 -4.92 2.16 8.74
N GLU A 45 -6.21 2.49 8.71
CA GLU A 45 -6.67 3.71 8.05
C GLU A 45 -5.94 4.93 8.61
N GLY A 46 -5.48 5.79 7.71
CA GLY A 46 -4.78 6.99 8.11
C GLY A 46 -3.31 6.79 8.43
N GLN A 47 -2.83 5.57 8.38
CA GLN A 47 -1.43 5.29 8.66
C GLN A 47 -0.54 5.78 7.52
N ARG A 48 0.55 6.47 7.87
CA ARG A 48 1.53 6.88 6.87
C ARG A 48 2.50 5.74 6.62
N ILE A 49 2.77 5.49 5.35
CA ILE A 49 3.70 4.45 4.95
C ILE A 49 4.54 4.92 3.78
N ASN A 50 5.66 4.25 3.61
CA ASN A 50 6.48 4.38 2.41
C ASN A 50 6.35 3.09 1.62
N PHE A 51 6.24 3.20 0.32
CA PHE A 51 6.05 2.03 -0.52
C PHE A 51 6.69 2.25 -1.89
N ASP A 52 6.96 1.14 -2.57
CA ASP A 52 7.46 1.18 -3.93
C ASP A 52 6.34 0.79 -4.87
N VAL A 53 6.17 1.60 -5.91
CA VAL A 53 5.23 1.26 -6.96
C VAL A 53 6.00 0.58 -8.07
N GLU A 54 5.63 -0.64 -8.36
CA GLU A 54 6.22 -1.38 -9.46
C GLU A 54 5.33 -1.20 -10.67
N PRO A 55 5.75 -0.39 -11.63
CA PRO A 55 4.89 -0.05 -12.75
C PRO A 55 4.63 -1.22 -13.66
N ASP A 56 5.52 -2.17 -13.65
CA ASP A 56 5.38 -3.31 -14.53
C ASP A 56 5.79 -4.54 -13.79
N SER A 57 4.82 -5.32 -13.52
CA SER A 57 5.11 -6.58 -12.92
C SER A 57 5.73 -7.48 -13.96
N SER A 58 6.92 -7.78 -13.78
CA SER A 58 7.55 -8.74 -14.66
C SER A 58 7.14 -10.16 -14.30
N TRP A 59 5.93 -10.34 -14.01
CA TRP A 59 5.44 -11.69 -13.77
C TRP A 59 5.31 -12.50 -15.03
#